data_0ea740d81e46dbc7c42a8ba76773d697
#
_entry.id   0ea740d81e46dbc7c42a8ba76773d697
#
_cell.length_a   1.000
_cell.length_b   1.000
_cell.length_c   1.000
_cell.angle_alpha   90.00
_cell.angle_beta   90.00
_cell.angle_gamma   90.00
#
_symmetry.space_group_name_H-M   'P 1'
#
loop_
_entity.id
_entity.type
_entity.pdbx_description
1 polymer ?
#
loop_
_entity_poly.entity_id
_entity_poly.type
_entity_poly.pdbx_seq_one_letter_code
_entity_poly.pdbx_strand_id
1 'polypeptide(L)'
;MPNDNIFSGLKVVDLASFIAGPSAAVILSDFGADVIKVEPPNGDLWRIANHLPPQPVAEDAYPWHLANRNKRGMAVDLKSPGAQQVLEKLVKWADVLVVNTPHPARKKLKLEYDDVVQWNPRLIYADLTGFGDKGPDADLPGFDITSYWARSGLLSMTRDAGAPPTWPVAGSGDNATAVGLYPPTFPTWQHLKAIVGMTLGSRR
;
A
#
# COMPACT_ATOMS: atom_id res chain seq x y z
N MET A 1 3.77 29.48 10.86
CA MET A 1 5.08 28.83 10.78
C MET A 1 5.04 27.93 9.57
N PRO A 2 5.99 27.93 8.65
CA PRO A 2 6.02 26.87 7.64
C PRO A 2 6.14 25.55 8.40
N ASN A 3 5.30 24.58 8.05
CA ASN A 3 5.40 23.23 8.59
C ASN A 3 6.66 22.57 8.00
N ASP A 4 7.79 22.75 8.68
CA ASP A 4 9.04 22.06 8.34
C ASP A 4 9.00 20.60 8.86
N ASN A 5 7.99 19.87 8.43
CA ASN A 5 7.94 18.45 8.65
C ASN A 5 8.90 17.73 7.66
N ILE A 6 9.40 16.57 8.07
CA ILE A 6 10.46 15.84 7.35
C ILE A 6 10.11 15.52 5.89
N PHE A 7 8.81 15.38 5.55
CA PHE A 7 8.31 15.12 4.20
C PHE A 7 7.55 16.29 3.58
N SER A 8 7.72 17.51 4.11
CA SER A 8 7.12 18.69 3.49
C SER A 8 7.55 18.83 2.02
N GLY A 9 6.56 18.94 1.13
CA GLY A 9 6.78 19.02 -0.32
C GLY A 9 6.84 17.67 -1.05
N LEU A 10 6.92 16.54 -0.34
CA LEU A 10 6.82 15.20 -0.96
C LEU A 10 5.38 14.96 -1.44
N LYS A 11 5.24 14.50 -2.68
CA LYS A 11 3.95 14.24 -3.34
C LYS A 11 3.74 12.75 -3.51
N VAL A 12 2.67 12.21 -2.94
CA VAL A 12 2.38 10.78 -2.92
C VAL A 12 1.02 10.50 -3.56
N VAL A 13 0.98 9.54 -4.48
CA VAL A 13 -0.26 8.95 -4.98
C VAL A 13 -0.43 7.59 -4.34
N ASP A 14 -1.51 7.41 -3.60
CA ASP A 14 -1.88 6.16 -2.94
C ASP A 14 -2.97 5.47 -3.75
N LEU A 15 -2.58 4.48 -4.58
CA LEU A 15 -3.47 3.59 -5.32
C LEU A 15 -3.70 2.25 -4.61
N ALA A 16 -3.15 2.10 -3.39
CA ALA A 16 -3.31 0.87 -2.63
C ALA A 16 -4.69 0.77 -1.97
N SER A 17 -5.10 -0.43 -1.61
CA SER A 17 -6.36 -0.74 -0.94
C SER A 17 -6.13 -1.39 0.42
N PHE A 18 -7.16 -1.46 1.24
CA PHE A 18 -7.17 -2.06 2.58
C PHE A 18 -6.23 -1.34 3.58
N ILE A 19 -5.20 -2.01 4.10
CA ILE A 19 -4.44 -1.54 5.26
C ILE A 19 -2.99 -1.20 4.91
N ALA A 20 -2.19 -2.15 4.46
CA ALA A 20 -0.72 -2.04 4.43
C ALA A 20 -0.21 -0.83 3.61
N GLY A 21 -0.59 -0.73 2.34
CA GLY A 21 -0.23 0.40 1.48
C GLY A 21 -0.82 1.72 1.96
N PRO A 22 -2.14 1.78 2.24
CA PRO A 22 -2.74 3.00 2.77
C PRO A 22 -2.11 3.47 4.08
N SER A 23 -1.80 2.58 5.03
CA SER A 23 -1.15 2.95 6.30
C SER A 23 0.27 3.49 6.10
N ALA A 24 1.03 2.94 5.14
CA ALA A 24 2.32 3.50 4.77
C ALA A 24 2.19 4.94 4.24
N ALA A 25 1.22 5.19 3.37
CA ALA A 25 0.93 6.52 2.86
C ALA A 25 0.44 7.49 3.96
N VAL A 26 -0.28 6.99 4.99
CA VAL A 26 -0.64 7.80 6.18
C VAL A 26 0.60 8.24 6.94
N ILE A 27 1.56 7.34 7.17
CA ILE A 27 2.80 7.71 7.86
C ILE A 27 3.50 8.86 7.11
N LEU A 28 3.60 8.78 5.77
CA LEU A 28 4.16 9.87 4.97
C LEU A 28 3.36 11.17 5.15
N SER A 29 2.03 11.10 5.17
CA SER A 29 1.16 12.27 5.34
C SER A 29 1.25 12.88 6.74
N ASP A 30 1.36 12.05 7.79
CA ASP A 30 1.52 12.52 9.16
C ASP A 30 2.83 13.29 9.36
N PHE A 31 3.85 13.00 8.54
CA PHE A 31 5.12 13.72 8.51
C PHE A 31 5.21 14.77 7.39
N GLY A 32 4.09 15.19 6.82
CA GLY A 32 3.98 16.40 6.00
C GLY A 32 3.92 16.18 4.48
N ALA A 33 3.88 14.94 4.00
CA ALA A 33 3.67 14.68 2.58
C ALA A 33 2.25 15.07 2.12
N ASP A 34 2.13 15.56 0.88
CA ASP A 34 0.85 15.77 0.21
C ASP A 34 0.40 14.47 -0.46
N VAL A 35 -0.59 13.79 0.14
CA VAL A 35 -1.05 12.47 -0.30
C VAL A 35 -2.41 12.55 -0.96
N ILE A 36 -2.53 11.99 -2.18
CA ILE A 36 -3.79 11.77 -2.87
C ILE A 36 -4.12 10.28 -2.83
N LYS A 37 -5.18 9.93 -2.11
CA LYS A 37 -5.79 8.59 -2.13
C LYS A 37 -6.69 8.46 -3.34
N VAL A 38 -6.42 7.51 -4.22
CA VAL A 38 -7.25 7.21 -5.38
C VAL A 38 -8.05 5.94 -5.12
N GLU A 39 -9.36 6.02 -5.30
CA GLU A 39 -10.31 4.95 -5.04
C GLU A 39 -11.19 4.69 -6.25
N PRO A 40 -11.77 3.48 -6.39
CA PRO A 40 -12.86 3.29 -7.33
C PRO A 40 -14.09 4.12 -6.93
N PRO A 41 -15.03 4.40 -7.85
CA PRO A 41 -16.22 5.23 -7.55
C PRO A 41 -17.09 4.73 -6.40
N ASN A 42 -17.09 3.41 -6.14
CA ASN A 42 -17.81 2.80 -5.02
C ASN A 42 -16.97 2.76 -3.73
N GLY A 43 -15.80 3.37 -3.71
CA GLY A 43 -14.90 3.42 -2.56
C GLY A 43 -14.06 2.16 -2.37
N ASP A 44 -13.06 2.27 -1.50
CA ASP A 44 -12.27 1.15 -1.00
C ASP A 44 -13.11 0.27 -0.08
N LEU A 45 -12.98 -1.05 -0.17
CA LEU A 45 -13.70 -1.99 0.70
C LEU A 45 -13.40 -1.76 2.19
N TRP A 46 -12.26 -1.17 2.53
CA TRP A 46 -11.90 -0.85 3.91
C TRP A 46 -12.81 0.22 4.55
N ARG A 47 -13.58 0.96 3.73
CA ARG A 47 -14.58 1.94 4.22
C ARG A 47 -15.72 1.30 5.03
N ILE A 48 -16.01 0.03 4.79
CA ILE A 48 -17.05 -0.72 5.48
C ILE A 48 -16.50 -1.73 6.50
N ALA A 49 -15.20 -1.68 6.79
CA ALA A 49 -14.53 -2.63 7.68
C ALA A 49 -15.12 -2.62 9.11
N ASN A 50 -15.64 -1.48 9.57
CA ASN A 50 -16.36 -1.35 10.85
C ASN A 50 -17.66 -2.16 10.94
N HIS A 51 -18.13 -2.75 9.84
CA HIS A 51 -19.27 -3.64 9.77
C HIS A 51 -18.88 -5.09 9.48
N LEU A 52 -17.59 -5.39 9.34
CA LEU A 52 -17.09 -6.72 8.99
C LEU A 52 -16.38 -7.39 10.18
N PRO A 53 -16.76 -8.64 10.54
CA PRO A 53 -16.02 -9.40 11.53
C PRO A 53 -14.53 -9.57 11.11
N PRO A 54 -13.60 -9.61 12.07
CA PRO A 54 -13.76 -9.55 13.51
C PRO A 54 -13.73 -8.14 14.10
N GLN A 55 -13.89 -7.11 13.29
CA GLN A 55 -13.84 -5.71 13.74
C GLN A 55 -15.05 -5.39 14.63
N PRO A 56 -14.87 -4.63 15.72
CA PRO A 56 -16.00 -4.10 16.49
C PRO A 56 -16.91 -3.24 15.59
N VAL A 57 -18.22 -3.47 15.68
CA VAL A 57 -19.20 -2.69 14.93
C VAL A 57 -19.28 -1.29 15.51
N ALA A 58 -19.22 -0.27 14.67
CA ALA A 58 -19.35 1.14 15.05
C ALA A 58 -20.03 1.92 13.93
N GLU A 59 -20.63 3.07 14.26
CA GLU A 59 -21.18 4.00 13.26
C GLU A 59 -20.07 4.62 12.42
N ASP A 60 -18.98 5.04 13.08
CA ASP A 60 -17.83 5.61 12.40
C ASP A 60 -16.95 4.54 11.75
N ALA A 61 -16.49 4.82 10.53
CA ALA A 61 -15.56 3.97 9.80
C ALA A 61 -14.13 4.11 10.37
N TYR A 62 -13.96 3.86 11.68
CA TYR A 62 -12.68 4.04 12.38
C TYR A 62 -11.49 3.29 11.72
N PRO A 63 -11.65 2.07 11.16
CA PRO A 63 -10.55 1.40 10.48
C PRO A 63 -10.10 2.16 9.23
N TRP A 64 -11.08 2.74 8.50
CA TRP A 64 -10.80 3.59 7.35
C TRP A 64 -10.04 4.87 7.76
N HIS A 65 -10.51 5.56 8.79
CA HIS A 65 -9.87 6.79 9.27
C HIS A 65 -8.44 6.53 9.75
N LEU A 66 -8.20 5.40 10.40
CA LEU A 66 -6.86 5.01 10.84
C LEU A 66 -5.88 4.92 9.65
N ALA A 67 -6.31 4.29 8.55
CA ALA A 67 -5.46 4.03 7.38
C ALA A 67 -5.48 5.16 6.33
N ASN A 68 -6.34 6.20 6.47
CA ASN A 68 -6.52 7.21 5.41
C ASN A 68 -6.63 8.66 5.90
N ARG A 69 -6.36 8.93 7.20
CA ARG A 69 -6.32 10.31 7.69
C ARG A 69 -5.28 11.15 6.92
N ASN A 70 -5.45 12.47 6.93
CA ASN A 70 -4.57 13.46 6.31
C ASN A 70 -4.36 13.31 4.80
N LYS A 71 -5.19 12.53 4.10
CA LYS A 71 -5.13 12.37 2.66
C LYS A 71 -6.23 13.16 1.96
N ARG A 72 -5.92 13.67 0.78
CA ARG A 72 -6.94 14.13 -0.17
C ARG A 72 -7.52 12.92 -0.89
N GLY A 73 -8.84 12.87 -1.11
CA GLY A 73 -9.51 11.78 -1.79
C GLY A 73 -9.81 12.11 -3.26
N MET A 74 -9.70 11.11 -4.13
CA MET A 74 -10.13 11.17 -5.52
C MET A 74 -10.76 9.83 -5.92
N ALA A 75 -11.95 9.88 -6.52
CA ALA A 75 -12.60 8.70 -7.08
C ALA A 75 -12.32 8.61 -8.59
N VAL A 76 -11.77 7.47 -9.04
CA VAL A 76 -11.44 7.21 -10.45
C VAL A 76 -11.76 5.76 -10.80
N ASP A 77 -12.61 5.54 -11.80
CA ASP A 77 -12.74 4.22 -12.41
C ASP A 77 -11.57 4.01 -13.39
N LEU A 78 -10.55 3.30 -12.94
CA LEU A 78 -9.36 3.00 -13.75
C LEU A 78 -9.64 2.13 -14.98
N LYS A 79 -10.85 1.59 -15.12
CA LYS A 79 -11.29 0.83 -16.30
C LYS A 79 -12.00 1.71 -17.33
N SER A 80 -12.34 2.95 -16.97
CA SER A 80 -13.09 3.85 -17.85
C SER A 80 -12.22 4.40 -18.99
N PRO A 81 -12.80 4.76 -20.13
CA PRO A 81 -12.13 5.54 -21.16
C PRO A 81 -11.62 6.86 -20.56
N GLY A 82 -10.36 7.20 -20.83
CA GLY A 82 -9.74 8.41 -20.29
C GLY A 82 -9.09 8.27 -18.90
N ALA A 83 -9.30 7.17 -18.18
CA ALA A 83 -8.65 6.92 -16.88
C ALA A 83 -7.12 6.98 -16.97
N GLN A 84 -6.53 6.49 -18.08
CA GLN A 84 -5.09 6.55 -18.31
C GLN A 84 -4.56 7.99 -18.38
N GLN A 85 -5.34 8.94 -18.90
CA GLN A 85 -4.94 10.37 -18.92
C GLN A 85 -4.93 10.97 -17.51
N VAL A 86 -5.86 10.55 -16.65
CA VAL A 86 -5.88 10.96 -15.25
C VAL A 86 -4.69 10.36 -14.50
N LEU A 87 -4.44 9.06 -14.69
CA LEU A 87 -3.32 8.35 -14.10
C LEU A 87 -1.97 8.98 -14.51
N GLU A 88 -1.80 9.29 -15.80
CA GLU A 88 -0.60 9.96 -16.30
C GLU A 88 -0.36 11.31 -15.60
N LYS A 89 -1.41 12.12 -15.43
CA LYS A 89 -1.29 13.40 -14.70
C LYS A 89 -0.90 13.20 -13.24
N LEU A 90 -1.49 12.20 -12.57
CA LEU A 90 -1.16 11.86 -11.18
C LEU A 90 0.29 11.39 -11.06
N VAL A 91 0.75 10.51 -11.95
CA VAL A 91 2.12 10.00 -11.95
C VAL A 91 3.14 11.11 -12.25
N LYS A 92 2.84 12.02 -13.20
CA LYS A 92 3.69 13.19 -13.48
C LYS A 92 3.79 14.15 -12.30
N TRP A 93 2.74 14.25 -11.51
CA TRP A 93 2.71 15.09 -10.31
C TRP A 93 3.43 14.45 -9.12
N ALA A 94 3.43 13.12 -9.01
CA ALA A 94 3.90 12.36 -7.86
C ALA A 94 5.41 12.19 -7.81
N ASP A 95 5.97 12.17 -6.61
CA ASP A 95 7.30 11.66 -6.32
C ASP A 95 7.25 10.17 -5.96
N VAL A 96 6.15 9.73 -5.31
CA VAL A 96 5.92 8.35 -4.87
C VAL A 96 4.57 7.86 -5.36
N LEU A 97 4.52 6.65 -5.89
CA LEU A 97 3.30 5.90 -6.19
C LEU A 97 3.27 4.63 -5.35
N VAL A 98 2.23 4.47 -4.52
CA VAL A 98 2.03 3.28 -3.69
C VAL A 98 0.95 2.40 -4.32
N VAL A 99 1.26 1.13 -4.57
CA VAL A 99 0.37 0.17 -5.23
C VAL A 99 0.41 -1.17 -4.49
N ASN A 100 -0.76 -1.80 -4.28
CA ASN A 100 -0.86 -3.18 -3.79
C ASN A 100 -1.83 -4.04 -4.61
N THR A 101 -2.20 -3.56 -5.78
CA THR A 101 -3.01 -4.32 -6.73
C THR A 101 -2.24 -5.54 -7.22
N PRO A 102 -2.81 -6.76 -7.21
CA PRO A 102 -2.14 -7.96 -7.72
C PRO A 102 -1.70 -7.82 -9.18
N HIS A 103 -0.56 -8.43 -9.55
CA HIS A 103 0.04 -8.36 -10.89
C HIS A 103 -0.94 -8.57 -12.05
N PRO A 104 -1.83 -9.60 -12.06
CA PRO A 104 -2.76 -9.79 -13.17
C PRO A 104 -3.72 -8.62 -13.37
N ALA A 105 -4.10 -7.94 -12.29
CA ALA A 105 -4.96 -6.76 -12.36
C ALA A 105 -4.18 -5.52 -12.78
N ARG A 106 -2.94 -5.34 -12.27
CA ARG A 106 -2.04 -4.24 -12.66
C ARG A 106 -1.75 -4.25 -14.16
N LYS A 107 -1.42 -5.40 -14.73
CA LYS A 107 -1.21 -5.57 -16.18
C LYS A 107 -2.42 -5.09 -17.00
N LYS A 108 -3.64 -5.49 -16.58
CA LYS A 108 -4.87 -5.05 -17.24
C LYS A 108 -5.12 -3.55 -17.13
N LEU A 109 -4.71 -2.94 -16.02
CA LEU A 109 -4.90 -1.52 -15.74
C LEU A 109 -3.73 -0.66 -16.24
N LYS A 110 -2.67 -1.26 -16.80
CA LYS A 110 -1.41 -0.60 -17.19
C LYS A 110 -0.82 0.19 -16.01
N LEU A 111 -0.66 -0.49 -14.89
CA LEU A 111 -0.13 0.03 -13.63
C LEU A 111 1.20 -0.62 -13.23
N GLU A 112 1.79 -1.45 -14.09
CA GLU A 112 3.12 -1.99 -13.83
C GLU A 112 4.18 -0.88 -13.87
N TYR A 113 5.31 -1.12 -13.23
CA TYR A 113 6.41 -0.14 -13.22
C TYR A 113 6.77 0.37 -14.61
N ASP A 114 6.92 -0.55 -15.57
CA ASP A 114 7.31 -0.22 -16.95
C ASP A 114 6.22 0.61 -17.69
N ASP A 115 4.96 0.51 -17.27
CA ASP A 115 3.86 1.32 -17.83
C ASP A 115 3.93 2.78 -17.35
N VAL A 116 4.27 3.00 -16.07
CA VAL A 116 4.15 4.32 -15.44
C VAL A 116 5.46 5.11 -15.41
N VAL A 117 6.60 4.42 -15.38
CA VAL A 117 7.92 5.08 -15.31
C VAL A 117 8.23 5.96 -16.53
N GLN A 118 7.66 5.63 -17.69
CA GLN A 118 7.81 6.44 -18.89
C GLN A 118 7.20 7.85 -18.77
N TRP A 119 6.21 8.02 -17.88
CA TRP A 119 5.60 9.32 -17.61
C TRP A 119 6.39 10.14 -16.58
N ASN A 120 7.11 9.46 -15.66
CA ASN A 120 7.95 10.09 -14.66
C ASN A 120 9.16 9.20 -14.31
N PRO A 121 10.30 9.39 -14.96
CA PRO A 121 11.50 8.59 -14.72
C PRO A 121 12.09 8.69 -13.30
N ARG A 122 11.66 9.71 -12.53
CA ARG A 122 12.09 9.89 -11.14
C ARG A 122 11.13 9.28 -10.13
N LEU A 123 10.03 8.69 -10.59
CA LEU A 123 9.00 8.11 -9.73
C LEU A 123 9.58 7.01 -8.84
N ILE A 124 9.31 7.11 -7.55
CA ILE A 124 9.50 6.00 -6.61
C ILE A 124 8.23 5.15 -6.69
N TYR A 125 8.37 3.95 -7.23
CA TYR A 125 7.28 3.01 -7.32
C TYR A 125 7.36 2.03 -6.16
N ALA A 126 6.45 2.19 -5.20
CA ALA A 126 6.34 1.35 -4.01
C ALA A 126 5.26 0.28 -4.22
N ASP A 127 5.70 -0.93 -4.48
CA ASP A 127 4.85 -2.08 -4.74
C ASP A 127 4.79 -3.01 -3.54
N LEU A 128 3.58 -3.33 -3.11
CA LEU A 128 3.33 -4.33 -2.08
C LEU A 128 2.64 -5.54 -2.70
N THR A 129 3.31 -6.65 -2.66
CA THR A 129 2.78 -7.95 -3.06
C THR A 129 2.83 -8.93 -1.90
N GLY A 130 1.95 -9.94 -1.93
CA GLY A 130 1.93 -10.96 -0.88
C GLY A 130 3.15 -11.87 -0.88
N PHE A 131 3.73 -12.12 -2.06
CA PHE A 131 4.76 -13.16 -2.23
C PHE A 131 5.96 -12.71 -3.07
N GLY A 132 6.08 -11.42 -3.36
CA GLY A 132 7.13 -10.84 -4.20
C GLY A 132 6.79 -10.89 -5.69
N ASP A 133 7.69 -10.30 -6.50
CA ASP A 133 7.46 -10.13 -7.94
C ASP A 133 7.93 -11.31 -8.78
N LYS A 134 8.60 -12.28 -8.16
CA LYS A 134 9.24 -13.41 -8.86
C LYS A 134 8.95 -14.72 -8.15
N GLY A 135 8.89 -15.78 -8.93
CA GLY A 135 8.67 -17.13 -8.44
C GLY A 135 7.25 -17.62 -8.71
N PRO A 136 6.95 -18.87 -8.34
CA PRO A 136 5.68 -19.53 -8.69
C PRO A 136 4.45 -18.88 -8.05
N ASP A 137 4.63 -18.17 -6.95
CA ASP A 137 3.53 -17.57 -6.17
C ASP A 137 3.33 -16.06 -6.46
N ALA A 138 4.11 -15.46 -7.37
CA ALA A 138 4.10 -14.02 -7.64
C ALA A 138 2.71 -13.47 -8.04
N ASP A 139 1.93 -14.25 -8.77
CA ASP A 139 0.60 -13.84 -9.23
C ASP A 139 -0.53 -14.16 -8.22
N LEU A 140 -0.20 -14.83 -7.11
CA LEU A 140 -1.19 -15.18 -6.09
C LEU A 140 -1.62 -13.95 -5.28
N PRO A 141 -2.91 -13.83 -4.93
CA PRO A 141 -3.36 -12.80 -4.03
C PRO A 141 -2.79 -13.05 -2.63
N GLY A 142 -2.23 -12.03 -2.00
CA GLY A 142 -1.73 -12.09 -0.64
C GLY A 142 -2.52 -11.21 0.29
N PHE A 143 -2.81 -11.73 1.49
CA PHE A 143 -3.40 -11.00 2.60
C PHE A 143 -2.53 -11.17 3.84
N ASP A 144 -2.74 -10.33 4.84
CA ASP A 144 -2.08 -10.40 6.14
C ASP A 144 -1.91 -11.84 6.64
N ILE A 145 -3.02 -12.56 6.76
CA ILE A 145 -3.01 -13.93 7.32
C ILE A 145 -2.24 -14.93 6.45
N THR A 146 -2.33 -14.81 5.13
CA THR A 146 -1.70 -15.77 4.21
C THR A 146 -0.22 -15.49 3.98
N SER A 147 0.15 -14.23 3.81
CA SER A 147 1.51 -13.83 3.45
C SER A 147 2.37 -13.56 4.67
N TYR A 148 1.92 -12.65 5.55
CA TYR A 148 2.72 -12.25 6.70
C TYR A 148 2.74 -13.36 7.77
N TRP A 149 1.58 -13.89 8.16
CA TRP A 149 1.49 -14.85 9.26
C TRP A 149 1.77 -16.29 8.85
N ALA A 150 1.06 -16.82 7.87
CA ALA A 150 1.18 -18.23 7.52
C ALA A 150 2.48 -18.52 6.74
N ARG A 151 2.78 -17.77 5.69
CA ARG A 151 3.94 -18.02 4.81
C ARG A 151 5.27 -17.80 5.53
N SER A 152 5.37 -16.83 6.42
CA SER A 152 6.59 -16.57 7.20
C SER A 152 6.83 -17.60 8.30
N GLY A 153 5.84 -18.41 8.66
CA GLY A 153 5.89 -19.33 9.78
C GLY A 153 5.57 -18.71 11.15
N LEU A 154 5.36 -17.40 11.24
CA LEU A 154 5.04 -16.70 12.49
C LEU A 154 3.79 -17.27 13.15
N LEU A 155 2.76 -17.63 12.35
CA LEU A 155 1.55 -18.24 12.87
C LEU A 155 1.83 -19.55 13.63
N SER A 156 2.81 -20.33 13.19
CA SER A 156 3.22 -21.55 13.88
C SER A 156 4.00 -21.28 15.16
N MET A 157 4.73 -20.17 15.21
CA MET A 157 5.55 -19.78 16.37
C MET A 157 4.74 -19.17 17.52
N THR A 158 3.53 -18.68 17.23
CA THR A 158 2.67 -18.01 18.23
C THR A 158 1.68 -18.98 18.92
N ARG A 159 1.84 -20.30 18.75
CA ARG A 159 0.98 -21.32 19.35
C ARG A 159 1.76 -22.23 20.28
N ASP A 160 1.08 -22.82 21.25
CA ASP A 160 1.64 -23.90 22.07
C ASP A 160 1.95 -25.14 21.22
N ALA A 161 2.92 -25.93 21.66
CA ALA A 161 3.28 -27.18 20.99
C ALA A 161 2.07 -28.12 20.90
N GLY A 162 1.72 -28.54 19.69
CA GLY A 162 0.58 -29.45 19.43
C GLY A 162 -0.79 -28.75 19.40
N ALA A 163 -0.90 -27.47 19.75
CA ALA A 163 -2.17 -26.75 19.67
C ALA A 163 -2.50 -26.35 18.20
N PRO A 164 -3.78 -26.17 17.84
CA PRO A 164 -4.15 -25.59 16.56
C PRO A 164 -3.68 -24.14 16.47
N PRO A 165 -3.43 -23.61 15.25
CA PRO A 165 -3.10 -22.20 15.08
C PRO A 165 -4.20 -21.29 15.61
N THR A 166 -3.82 -20.26 16.35
CA THR A 166 -4.72 -19.19 16.79
C THR A 166 -4.66 -18.05 15.79
N TRP A 167 -5.82 -17.52 15.40
CA TRP A 167 -5.90 -16.40 14.50
C TRP A 167 -5.31 -15.13 15.14
N PRO A 168 -4.33 -14.48 14.53
CA PRO A 168 -3.84 -13.21 15.01
C PRO A 168 -4.88 -12.10 14.80
N VAL A 169 -4.66 -10.97 15.43
CA VAL A 169 -5.49 -9.77 15.19
C VAL A 169 -5.40 -9.39 13.73
N ALA A 170 -6.55 -9.27 13.06
CA ALA A 170 -6.63 -8.93 11.65
C ALA A 170 -5.92 -7.62 11.33
N GLY A 171 -5.07 -7.63 10.30
CA GLY A 171 -4.29 -6.47 9.87
C GLY A 171 -3.04 -6.17 10.69
N SER A 172 -2.71 -7.00 11.69
CA SER A 172 -1.51 -6.76 12.50
C SER A 172 -0.21 -6.88 11.70
N GLY A 173 -0.12 -7.82 10.77
CA GLY A 173 0.99 -7.95 9.84
C GLY A 173 0.98 -6.86 8.77
N ASP A 174 -0.18 -6.41 8.33
CA ASP A 174 -0.32 -5.26 7.42
C ASP A 174 0.25 -3.98 8.04
N ASN A 175 -0.03 -3.72 9.32
CA ASN A 175 0.53 -2.57 10.03
C ASN A 175 2.05 -2.67 10.19
N ALA A 176 2.57 -3.85 10.48
CA ALA A 176 4.03 -4.08 10.54
C ALA A 176 4.67 -3.87 9.15
N THR A 177 4.02 -4.32 8.09
CA THR A 177 4.44 -4.09 6.70
C THR A 177 4.44 -2.60 6.36
N ALA A 178 3.40 -1.87 6.75
CA ALA A 178 3.32 -0.42 6.53
C ALA A 178 4.48 0.33 7.20
N VAL A 179 4.85 -0.04 8.43
CA VAL A 179 6.01 0.53 9.12
C VAL A 179 7.32 0.18 8.40
N GLY A 180 7.42 -1.01 7.82
CA GLY A 180 8.58 -1.41 7.00
C GLY A 180 8.73 -0.60 5.72
N LEU A 181 7.64 0.00 5.20
CA LEU A 181 7.66 0.95 4.08
C LEU A 181 8.20 2.33 4.47
N TYR A 182 8.30 2.60 5.75
CA TYR A 182 8.76 3.86 6.30
C TYR A 182 10.13 3.70 6.94
N PRO A 183 11.24 4.03 6.30
CA PRO A 183 12.50 4.25 6.97
C PRO A 183 12.66 5.75 7.26
N PRO A 184 12.55 6.16 8.50
CA PRO A 184 12.67 7.57 8.90
C PRO A 184 14.08 8.15 8.74
N THR A 185 15.04 7.37 8.28
CA THR A 185 16.47 7.74 8.43
C THR A 185 17.33 7.59 7.18
N PHE A 186 16.76 7.39 5.98
CA PHE A 186 17.60 7.12 4.82
C PHE A 186 17.67 8.28 3.81
N PRO A 187 18.86 8.87 3.61
CA PRO A 187 19.06 9.86 2.56
C PRO A 187 19.03 9.29 1.14
N THR A 188 18.95 7.96 0.98
CA THR A 188 18.88 7.32 -0.33
C THR A 188 17.90 6.14 -0.32
N TRP A 189 16.79 6.30 -0.99
CA TRP A 189 15.73 5.33 -1.23
C TRP A 189 16.21 3.98 -1.85
N GLN A 190 17.48 3.88 -2.20
CA GLN A 190 18.08 2.70 -2.80
C GLN A 190 18.21 1.49 -1.84
N HIS A 191 18.11 1.69 -0.54
CA HIS A 191 18.29 0.63 0.46
C HIS A 191 16.99 -0.07 0.89
N LEU A 192 15.82 0.43 0.48
CA LEU A 192 14.52 -0.18 0.78
C LEU A 192 14.27 -1.55 0.12
N LYS A 193 15.10 -1.94 -0.84
CA LYS A 193 14.99 -3.21 -1.55
C LYS A 193 15.18 -4.46 -0.68
N ALA A 194 15.76 -4.32 0.51
CA ALA A 194 16.28 -5.47 1.25
C ALA A 194 15.37 -6.01 2.35
N ILE A 195 14.35 -5.25 2.82
CA ILE A 195 13.73 -5.57 4.13
C ILE A 195 12.32 -6.16 4.04
N VAL A 196 11.56 -5.95 2.97
CA VAL A 196 10.11 -6.30 2.98
C VAL A 196 9.63 -6.98 1.68
N GLY A 197 10.49 -7.57 0.88
CA GLY A 197 10.06 -8.12 -0.42
C GLY A 197 9.56 -7.07 -1.39
N MET A 198 9.92 -5.81 -1.18
CA MET A 198 9.55 -4.70 -2.03
C MET A 198 10.46 -4.63 -3.25
N THR A 199 9.88 -4.66 -4.42
CA THR A 199 10.57 -4.27 -5.63
C THR A 199 10.44 -2.76 -5.80
N LEU A 200 11.44 -2.02 -5.33
CA LEU A 200 11.61 -0.65 -5.81
C LEU A 200 12.19 -0.75 -7.22
N GLY A 201 11.37 -0.43 -8.20
CA GLY A 201 11.79 -0.40 -9.59
C GLY A 201 12.83 0.69 -9.83
N SER A 202 14.10 0.35 -9.70
CA SER A 202 15.19 1.06 -10.35
C SER A 202 16.00 0.01 -11.10
N ARG A 203 15.68 -0.21 -12.34
CA ARG A 203 16.65 -0.74 -13.29
C ARG A 203 17.50 0.44 -13.76
N ARG A 204 18.79 0.43 -13.45
CA ARG A 204 19.81 1.01 -14.32
C ARG A 204 20.33 -0.12 -15.21
#